data_5aa4b9982eb13f6f1db05bfa65c645f5
#
_entry.id   5aa4b9982eb13f6f1db05bfa65c645f5
#
_cell.length_a   1.000
_cell.length_b   1.000
_cell.length_c   1.000
_cell.angle_alpha   90.00
_cell.angle_beta   90.00
_cell.angle_gamma   90.00
#
_symmetry.space_group_name_H-M   'P 1'
#
loop_
_entity.id
_entity.type
_entity.pdbx_description
1 polymer ?
#
loop_
_entity_poly.entity_id
_entity_poly.type
_entity_poly.pdbx_seq_one_letter_code
_entity_poly.pdbx_strand_id
1 'polypeptide(L)'
;MKKIYTVAKYAKSIMLAAVMTASALTTVNAQEADNTTYAPAEANSWWRGEEVTGEEQQVYVYNVGAGIFVTTDNTPAEKNIDNAALWTLSNNQFSCGKYHINMRSSAGAGRDWHTAINTDDATTYNMTAGSTTNRGFSYKLSKTEGWLTFLFTRYFNVDVEKNKYTAAINQSEYNDFLFISPEQKEAYSTYSALYKEASELTSNEKISTSLLSQLKEVLTSTAAANYDTYSANKNTLQNIIDTVKTYLNSTPTGIDNINATSSAKAEAIFSVNGVRNAQLNKGLNIVKMSDGSVKKIMVK
;
A
#
# COMPACT_ATOMS: atom_id res chain seq x y z
N MET A 1 6.31 38.77 15.49
CA MET A 1 4.90 38.42 15.23
C MET A 1 4.86 37.06 14.53
N LYS A 2 4.52 35.99 15.27
CA LYS A 2 4.41 34.65 14.73
C LYS A 2 3.06 34.51 14.02
N LYS A 3 3.05 34.24 12.70
CA LYS A 3 1.83 33.89 11.97
C LYS A 3 1.59 32.38 12.16
N ILE A 4 0.53 32.08 12.89
CA ILE A 4 0.00 30.74 13.06
C ILE A 4 -0.85 30.44 11.82
N TYR A 5 -0.43 29.49 11.00
CA TYR A 5 -1.25 28.96 9.92
C TYR A 5 -2.15 27.86 10.49
N THR A 6 -3.42 28.18 10.59
CA THR A 6 -4.47 27.22 10.94
C THR A 6 -4.74 26.32 9.74
N VAL A 7 -4.32 25.08 9.83
CA VAL A 7 -4.68 24.06 8.84
C VAL A 7 -6.14 23.68 9.09
N ALA A 8 -7.02 24.09 8.18
CA ALA A 8 -8.43 23.73 8.22
C ALA A 8 -8.57 22.23 7.89
N LYS A 9 -8.95 21.45 8.91
CA LYS A 9 -9.32 20.04 8.80
C LYS A 9 -10.64 19.93 8.05
N TYR A 10 -10.61 19.51 6.80
CA TYR A 10 -11.79 18.95 6.14
C TYR A 10 -11.83 17.43 6.38
N ALA A 11 -12.28 17.07 7.57
CA ALA A 11 -12.74 15.71 7.84
C ALA A 11 -14.17 15.60 7.31
N LYS A 12 -14.36 15.15 6.08
CA LYS A 12 -15.64 14.61 5.64
C LYS A 12 -15.73 13.17 6.16
N SER A 13 -16.33 13.01 7.34
CA SER A 13 -16.78 11.72 7.83
C SER A 13 -17.84 11.18 6.88
N ILE A 14 -17.49 10.21 6.05
CA ILE A 14 -18.46 9.35 5.39
C ILE A 14 -18.89 8.34 6.44
N MET A 15 -19.99 8.62 7.17
CA MET A 15 -20.72 7.61 7.91
C MET A 15 -21.40 6.71 6.90
N LEU A 16 -20.82 5.53 6.64
CA LEU A 16 -21.50 4.47 5.94
C LEU A 16 -22.45 3.80 6.95
N ALA A 17 -23.68 4.27 7.03
CA ALA A 17 -24.74 3.57 7.76
C ALA A 17 -25.12 2.31 6.98
N ALA A 18 -24.67 1.16 7.46
CA ALA A 18 -25.09 -0.12 6.94
C ALA A 18 -26.56 -0.37 7.35
N VAL A 19 -27.49 -0.09 6.47
CA VAL A 19 -28.86 -0.59 6.57
C VAL A 19 -28.86 -2.03 6.08
N MET A 20 -28.82 -2.98 7.00
CA MET A 20 -29.06 -4.38 6.67
C MET A 20 -30.57 -4.62 6.49
N THR A 21 -31.04 -4.63 5.27
CA THR A 21 -32.31 -5.28 4.92
C THR A 21 -31.98 -6.68 4.40
N ALA A 22 -32.23 -7.68 5.23
CA ALA A 22 -32.16 -9.07 4.82
C ALA A 22 -33.35 -9.38 3.89
N SER A 23 -33.09 -9.50 2.60
CA SER A 23 -33.98 -10.18 1.66
C SER A 23 -33.22 -11.34 1.06
N ALA A 24 -33.49 -12.52 1.60
CA ALA A 24 -33.01 -13.77 1.04
C ALA A 24 -33.81 -14.12 -0.22
N LEU A 25 -33.13 -14.01 -1.37
CA LEU A 25 -33.48 -14.76 -2.57
C LEU A 25 -32.18 -15.17 -3.25
N THR A 26 -31.76 -16.40 -2.96
CA THR A 26 -30.61 -17.01 -3.60
C THR A 26 -30.98 -17.46 -5.00
N THR A 27 -30.73 -16.63 -5.99
CA THR A 27 -30.41 -17.14 -7.32
C THR A 27 -28.89 -17.33 -7.34
N VAL A 28 -28.46 -18.57 -7.38
CA VAL A 28 -27.07 -18.92 -7.69
C VAL A 28 -26.86 -18.57 -9.16
N ASN A 29 -26.54 -17.33 -9.44
CA ASN A 29 -25.97 -16.96 -10.72
C ASN A 29 -24.51 -17.41 -10.68
N ALA A 30 -24.11 -18.22 -11.65
CA ALA A 30 -22.70 -18.49 -11.89
C ALA A 30 -22.00 -17.13 -12.05
N GLN A 31 -21.15 -16.80 -11.08
CA GLN A 31 -20.38 -15.57 -11.07
C GLN A 31 -19.38 -15.71 -12.21
N GLU A 32 -19.50 -14.87 -13.26
CA GLU A 32 -18.47 -14.78 -14.27
C GLU A 32 -17.13 -14.50 -13.56
N ALA A 33 -16.10 -15.26 -13.91
CA ALA A 33 -14.78 -15.07 -13.34
C ALA A 33 -14.32 -13.64 -13.67
N ASP A 34 -14.30 -12.77 -12.67
CA ASP A 34 -13.77 -11.43 -12.82
C ASP A 34 -12.24 -11.55 -12.86
N ASN A 35 -11.68 -11.42 -14.07
CA ASN A 35 -10.24 -11.44 -14.30
C ASN A 35 -9.59 -10.08 -13.96
N THR A 36 -10.26 -9.19 -13.24
CA THR A 36 -9.70 -7.92 -12.81
C THR A 36 -8.56 -8.18 -11.84
N THR A 37 -7.36 -7.81 -12.22
CA THR A 37 -6.21 -7.84 -11.32
C THR A 37 -6.21 -6.57 -10.48
N TYR A 38 -6.46 -6.71 -9.20
CA TYR A 38 -6.33 -5.59 -8.26
C TYR A 38 -4.86 -5.47 -7.84
N ALA A 39 -4.27 -4.33 -8.16
CA ALA A 39 -2.90 -4.01 -7.75
C ALA A 39 -2.89 -2.66 -7.02
N PRO A 40 -2.07 -2.51 -5.96
CA PRO A 40 -1.88 -1.22 -5.33
C PRO A 40 -1.22 -0.25 -6.32
N ALA A 41 -1.32 1.05 -6.04
CA ALA A 41 -0.61 2.06 -6.80
C ALA A 41 0.87 1.70 -6.92
N GLU A 42 1.48 2.04 -8.05
CA GLU A 42 2.91 1.86 -8.23
C GLU A 42 3.68 2.55 -7.09
N ALA A 43 4.69 1.87 -6.58
CA ALA A 43 5.47 2.36 -5.45
C ALA A 43 6.04 3.77 -5.68
N ASN A 44 6.37 4.11 -6.93
CA ASN A 44 6.90 5.43 -7.29
C ASN A 44 5.92 6.59 -7.02
N SER A 45 4.59 6.34 -7.00
CA SER A 45 3.59 7.37 -6.67
C SER A 45 3.34 7.51 -5.16
N TRP A 46 3.78 6.54 -4.37
CA TRP A 46 3.58 6.49 -2.92
C TRP A 46 4.44 7.50 -2.17
N TRP A 47 5.71 7.62 -2.56
CA TRP A 47 6.74 8.28 -1.79
C TRP A 47 6.56 9.79 -1.68
N ARG A 48 6.82 10.32 -0.47
CA ARG A 48 6.85 11.75 -0.16
C ARG A 48 8.23 12.11 0.37
N GLY A 49 8.81 13.19 -0.12
CA GLY A 49 10.10 13.66 0.37
C GLY A 49 9.97 14.39 1.70
N GLU A 50 10.85 14.05 2.62
CA GLU A 50 10.98 14.70 3.92
C GLU A 50 11.78 16.00 3.80
N GLU A 51 11.55 16.92 4.71
CA GLU A 51 12.34 18.15 4.83
C GLU A 51 13.73 17.84 5.41
N VAL A 52 14.77 18.43 4.81
CA VAL A 52 16.11 18.38 5.38
C VAL A 52 16.20 19.40 6.52
N THR A 53 16.28 18.93 7.73
CA THR A 53 16.25 19.78 8.95
C THR A 53 17.60 20.33 9.34
N GLY A 54 18.69 19.83 8.74
CA GLY A 54 20.08 20.12 9.14
C GLY A 54 20.60 19.25 10.28
N GLU A 55 19.72 18.49 10.95
CA GLU A 55 20.10 17.45 11.92
C GLU A 55 20.42 16.14 11.17
N GLU A 56 20.96 15.15 11.87
CA GLU A 56 21.18 13.83 11.33
C GLU A 56 19.85 13.13 11.10
N GLN A 57 19.64 12.64 9.87
CA GLN A 57 18.43 11.94 9.45
C GLN A 57 18.77 10.60 8.80
N GLN A 58 17.94 9.60 9.05
CA GLN A 58 17.99 8.32 8.35
C GLN A 58 17.01 8.37 7.19
N VAL A 59 17.48 8.18 5.96
CA VAL A 59 16.66 8.33 4.76
C VAL A 59 16.96 7.26 3.71
N TYR A 60 15.94 6.85 2.98
CA TYR A 60 16.12 6.22 1.67
C TYR A 60 16.17 7.31 0.62
N VAL A 61 17.17 7.27 -0.25
CA VAL A 61 17.36 8.26 -1.32
C VAL A 61 16.70 7.73 -2.59
N TYR A 62 15.66 8.43 -3.06
CA TYR A 62 14.87 8.03 -4.22
C TYR A 62 14.99 9.06 -5.35
N ASN A 63 15.37 8.60 -6.54
CA ASN A 63 15.42 9.43 -7.74
C ASN A 63 14.07 9.47 -8.43
N VAL A 64 13.53 10.68 -8.63
CA VAL A 64 12.17 10.88 -9.15
C VAL A 64 12.05 10.49 -10.62
N GLY A 65 12.98 10.94 -11.46
CA GLY A 65 12.91 10.72 -12.90
C GLY A 65 13.16 9.28 -13.32
N ALA A 66 14.07 8.60 -12.61
CA ALA A 66 14.36 7.19 -12.89
C ALA A 66 13.44 6.21 -12.15
N GLY A 67 12.73 6.66 -11.10
CA GLY A 67 11.88 5.79 -10.30
C GLY A 67 12.65 4.73 -9.53
N ILE A 68 13.84 5.05 -9.01
CA ILE A 68 14.76 4.11 -8.37
C ILE A 68 15.26 4.60 -7.02
N PHE A 69 15.65 3.66 -6.16
CA PHE A 69 16.36 3.92 -4.91
C PHE A 69 17.87 3.83 -5.11
N VAL A 70 18.61 4.68 -4.40
CA VAL A 70 20.06 4.60 -4.34
C VAL A 70 20.46 3.53 -3.33
N THR A 71 21.22 2.54 -3.79
CA THR A 71 21.79 1.45 -2.98
C THR A 71 23.27 1.66 -2.71
N THR A 72 23.91 0.74 -2.02
CA THR A 72 25.39 0.72 -1.90
C THR A 72 26.07 0.15 -3.13
N ASP A 73 25.31 -0.34 -4.10
CA ASP A 73 25.80 -0.73 -5.41
C ASP A 73 25.89 0.52 -6.32
N ASN A 74 26.92 0.58 -7.14
CA ASN A 74 27.15 1.71 -8.05
C ASN A 74 26.30 1.65 -9.34
N THR A 75 25.32 0.75 -9.40
CA THR A 75 24.41 0.59 -10.53
C THR A 75 22.99 1.08 -10.16
N PRO A 76 22.47 2.12 -10.82
CA PRO A 76 21.16 2.68 -10.50
C PRO A 76 20.01 1.85 -11.10
N ALA A 77 19.65 0.74 -10.48
CA ALA A 77 18.63 -0.17 -11.00
C ALA A 77 17.52 -0.55 -10.00
N GLU A 78 17.70 -0.24 -8.70
CA GLU A 78 16.81 -0.75 -7.65
C GLU A 78 15.48 0.01 -7.59
N LYS A 79 14.38 -0.69 -7.76
CA LYS A 79 13.01 -0.13 -7.68
C LYS A 79 12.28 -0.51 -6.39
N ASN A 80 12.76 -1.54 -5.69
CA ASN A 80 12.14 -2.01 -4.47
C ASN A 80 12.82 -1.39 -3.24
N ILE A 81 12.05 -0.69 -2.41
CA ILE A 81 12.55 -0.08 -1.17
C ILE A 81 13.12 -1.11 -0.20
N ASP A 82 12.71 -2.38 -0.27
CA ASP A 82 13.21 -3.41 0.63
C ASP A 82 14.69 -3.70 0.42
N ASN A 83 15.19 -3.48 -0.78
CA ASN A 83 16.60 -3.63 -1.16
C ASN A 83 17.38 -2.30 -1.13
N ALA A 84 16.68 -1.20 -0.85
CA ALA A 84 17.30 0.13 -0.81
C ALA A 84 18.23 0.27 0.39
N ALA A 85 19.29 1.06 0.23
CA ALA A 85 20.18 1.40 1.32
C ALA A 85 19.55 2.49 2.20
N LEU A 86 19.62 2.30 3.51
CA LEU A 86 19.26 3.33 4.48
C LEU A 86 20.50 4.21 4.71
N TRP A 87 20.41 5.44 4.25
CA TRP A 87 21.50 6.41 4.31
C TRP A 87 21.37 7.30 5.53
N THR A 88 22.48 7.58 6.18
CA THR A 88 22.60 8.66 7.16
C THR A 88 22.90 9.96 6.39
N LEU A 89 21.98 10.91 6.42
CA LEU A 89 22.17 12.27 5.95
C LEU A 89 22.60 13.15 7.12
N SER A 90 23.82 13.65 7.07
CA SER A 90 24.36 14.57 8.08
C SER A 90 25.32 15.56 7.38
N ASN A 91 25.23 16.84 7.73
CA ASN A 91 26.04 17.89 7.14
C ASN A 91 26.03 17.89 5.59
N ASN A 92 24.89 17.59 5.00
CA ASN A 92 24.71 17.45 3.54
C ASN A 92 25.59 16.37 2.89
N GLN A 93 25.96 15.36 3.64
CA GLN A 93 26.69 14.18 3.21
C GLN A 93 25.82 12.92 3.42
N PHE A 94 26.01 11.92 2.57
CA PHE A 94 25.29 10.65 2.67
C PHE A 94 26.27 9.52 2.95
N SER A 95 26.01 8.76 4.01
CA SER A 95 26.79 7.59 4.37
C SER A 95 25.91 6.37 4.66
N CYS A 96 26.34 5.18 4.25
CA CYS A 96 25.74 3.89 4.61
C CYS A 96 26.87 2.92 4.93
N GLY A 97 27.16 2.72 6.21
CA GLY A 97 28.34 2.01 6.65
C GLY A 97 29.62 2.69 6.13
N LYS A 98 30.40 1.98 5.31
CA LYS A 98 31.61 2.53 4.68
C LYS A 98 31.35 3.21 3.32
N TYR A 99 30.14 3.14 2.79
CA TYR A 99 29.82 3.69 1.47
C TYR A 99 29.28 5.12 1.57
N HIS A 100 29.61 5.92 0.54
CA HIS A 100 29.18 7.30 0.41
C HIS A 100 28.64 7.58 -1.01
N ILE A 101 27.68 8.50 -1.10
CA ILE A 101 27.28 9.06 -2.40
C ILE A 101 28.28 10.14 -2.78
N ASN A 102 29.05 9.91 -3.84
CA ASN A 102 30.16 10.77 -4.21
C ASN A 102 30.01 11.41 -5.60
N MET A 103 30.40 12.68 -5.67
CA MET A 103 30.53 13.44 -6.91
C MET A 103 31.69 14.42 -6.78
N ARG A 104 32.72 14.30 -7.63
CA ARG A 104 33.88 15.19 -7.62
C ARG A 104 34.48 15.33 -9.01
N SER A 105 35.23 16.41 -9.24
CA SER A 105 36.04 16.54 -10.43
C SER A 105 37.46 16.00 -10.19
N SER A 106 38.12 15.59 -11.26
CA SER A 106 39.53 15.25 -11.23
C SER A 106 40.38 16.45 -10.78
N ALA A 107 41.18 16.24 -9.73
CA ALA A 107 42.06 17.25 -9.13
C ALA A 107 41.36 18.56 -8.71
N GLY A 108 40.05 18.56 -8.48
CA GLY A 108 39.27 19.74 -8.11
C GLY A 108 39.21 20.84 -9.20
N ALA A 109 39.53 20.50 -10.43
CA ALA A 109 39.63 21.48 -11.52
C ALA A 109 38.30 21.81 -12.21
N GLY A 110 37.18 21.24 -11.77
CA GLY A 110 35.85 21.43 -12.37
C GLY A 110 35.67 20.77 -13.74
N ARG A 111 36.62 19.92 -14.15
CA ARG A 111 36.61 19.11 -15.36
C ARG A 111 36.51 17.63 -14.99
N ASP A 112 36.27 16.77 -15.93
CA ASP A 112 36.29 15.29 -15.77
C ASP A 112 35.59 14.82 -14.46
N TRP A 113 34.31 15.05 -14.37
CA TRP A 113 33.54 14.75 -13.21
C TRP A 113 33.26 13.23 -13.06
N HIS A 114 33.45 12.73 -11.86
CA HIS A 114 33.21 11.36 -11.47
C HIS A 114 32.09 11.32 -10.43
N THR A 115 31.17 10.37 -10.62
CA THR A 115 30.11 10.06 -9.69
C THR A 115 30.17 8.57 -9.35
N ALA A 116 30.06 8.23 -8.09
CA ALA A 116 30.09 6.86 -7.65
C ALA A 116 29.44 6.68 -6.27
N ILE A 117 28.97 5.49 -6.01
CA ILE A 117 28.73 4.98 -4.67
C ILE A 117 29.98 4.18 -4.28
N ASN A 118 30.80 4.70 -3.41
CA ASN A 118 32.08 4.12 -3.08
C ASN A 118 32.51 4.39 -1.63
N THR A 119 33.71 3.99 -1.27
CA THR A 119 34.27 4.11 0.08
C THR A 119 35.22 5.31 0.24
N ASP A 120 35.28 6.20 -0.73
CA ASP A 120 36.04 7.45 -0.64
C ASP A 120 35.35 8.43 0.33
N ASP A 121 36.06 9.52 0.68
CA ASP A 121 35.50 10.57 1.53
C ASP A 121 34.19 11.12 1.00
N ALA A 122 33.22 11.31 1.88
CA ALA A 122 31.90 11.75 1.51
C ALA A 122 31.89 13.13 0.85
N THR A 123 31.11 13.28 -0.23
CA THR A 123 30.87 14.57 -0.84
C THR A 123 29.88 15.39 -0.01
N THR A 124 30.25 16.64 0.32
CA THR A 124 29.29 17.62 0.83
C THR A 124 28.57 18.28 -0.33
N TYR A 125 27.25 18.14 -0.39
CA TYR A 125 26.41 18.66 -1.45
C TYR A 125 25.84 20.04 -1.10
N ASN A 126 25.65 20.88 -2.12
CA ASN A 126 24.70 21.97 -2.05
C ASN A 126 23.32 21.40 -2.41
N MET A 127 22.40 21.43 -1.45
CA MET A 127 21.03 20.98 -1.63
C MET A 127 20.14 22.17 -1.97
N THR A 128 19.49 22.12 -3.13
CA THR A 128 18.52 23.12 -3.56
C THR A 128 17.18 22.45 -3.83
N ALA A 129 16.10 23.20 -3.71
CA ALA A 129 14.78 22.67 -4.00
C ALA A 129 14.71 22.08 -5.40
N GLY A 130 14.15 20.89 -5.51
CA GLY A 130 13.86 20.20 -6.76
C GLY A 130 12.63 20.77 -7.46
N SER A 131 12.32 20.21 -8.61
CA SER A 131 11.16 20.61 -9.42
C SER A 131 9.87 19.86 -9.07
N THR A 132 9.95 18.79 -8.29
CA THR A 132 8.79 17.97 -7.91
C THR A 132 8.08 18.56 -6.70
N THR A 133 6.98 19.28 -6.92
CA THR A 133 6.25 19.98 -5.85
C THR A 133 5.06 19.23 -5.26
N ASN A 134 4.56 18.20 -5.94
CA ASN A 134 3.37 17.44 -5.52
C ASN A 134 3.69 16.21 -4.66
N ARG A 135 4.98 15.99 -4.33
CA ARG A 135 5.46 14.83 -3.57
C ARG A 135 6.24 15.22 -2.31
N GLY A 136 5.86 16.32 -1.67
CA GLY A 136 6.59 16.86 -0.52
C GLY A 136 7.86 17.59 -0.94
N PHE A 137 8.91 17.45 -0.16
CA PHE A 137 10.19 18.09 -0.42
C PHE A 137 11.02 17.28 -1.43
N SER A 138 11.49 17.90 -2.48
CA SER A 138 12.46 17.29 -3.38
C SER A 138 13.71 18.15 -3.44
N TYR A 139 14.86 17.52 -3.70
CA TYR A 139 16.16 18.16 -3.66
C TYR A 139 17.00 17.82 -4.89
N LYS A 140 17.74 18.81 -5.35
CA LYS A 140 18.85 18.61 -6.28
C LYS A 140 20.15 18.61 -5.50
N LEU A 141 20.93 17.56 -5.69
CA LEU A 141 22.25 17.42 -5.08
C LEU A 141 23.30 17.97 -6.04
N SER A 142 23.87 19.11 -5.72
CA SER A 142 24.89 19.76 -6.58
C SER A 142 26.20 19.96 -5.86
N LYS A 143 27.27 20.04 -6.64
CA LYS A 143 28.59 20.41 -6.19
C LYS A 143 29.21 21.40 -7.17
N THR A 144 29.90 22.39 -6.62
CA THR A 144 30.65 23.39 -7.41
C THR A 144 32.14 23.20 -7.13
N GLU A 145 32.91 22.97 -8.18
CA GLU A 145 34.37 22.88 -8.12
C GLU A 145 34.97 23.69 -9.27
N GLY A 146 36.20 24.11 -9.08
CA GLY A 146 36.92 24.88 -10.10
C GLY A 146 38.15 25.55 -9.53
N TRP A 147 38.84 26.30 -10.39
CA TRP A 147 40.06 26.99 -10.04
C TRP A 147 39.96 28.48 -10.36
N LEU A 148 40.35 29.33 -9.41
CA LEU A 148 40.28 30.79 -9.52
C LEU A 148 38.87 31.30 -9.88
N THR A 149 38.69 31.85 -11.07
CA THR A 149 37.44 32.44 -11.56
C THR A 149 36.56 31.47 -12.34
N PHE A 150 37.03 30.26 -12.57
CA PHE A 150 36.28 29.23 -13.33
C PHE A 150 35.65 28.23 -12.39
N LEU A 151 34.39 28.43 -12.06
CA LEU A 151 33.60 27.53 -11.23
C LEU A 151 32.62 26.73 -12.10
N PHE A 152 32.57 25.44 -11.88
CA PHE A 152 31.68 24.53 -12.58
C PHE A 152 30.74 23.82 -11.59
N THR A 153 29.45 24.06 -11.71
CA THR A 153 28.44 23.36 -10.93
C THR A 153 27.94 22.14 -11.70
N ARG A 154 27.79 21.02 -11.02
CA ARG A 154 27.21 19.79 -11.55
C ARG A 154 26.17 19.25 -10.57
N TYR A 155 25.22 18.50 -11.11
CA TYR A 155 24.17 17.85 -10.38
C TYR A 155 24.40 16.34 -10.39
N PHE A 156 24.30 15.71 -9.24
CA PHE A 156 24.26 14.25 -9.15
C PHE A 156 23.02 13.75 -9.89
N ASN A 157 23.18 12.85 -10.83
CA ASN A 157 22.16 12.50 -11.81
C ASN A 157 22.16 10.99 -12.07
N VAL A 158 20.98 10.46 -12.42
CA VAL A 158 20.81 9.09 -12.92
C VAL A 158 20.68 9.14 -14.43
N ASP A 159 21.61 8.51 -15.14
CA ASP A 159 21.55 8.29 -16.58
C ASP A 159 20.95 6.91 -16.85
N VAL A 160 19.64 6.88 -17.13
CA VAL A 160 18.90 5.64 -17.33
C VAL A 160 19.32 4.88 -18.60
N GLU A 161 19.76 5.61 -19.63
CA GLU A 161 20.20 4.98 -20.88
C GLU A 161 21.52 4.23 -20.69
N LYS A 162 22.44 4.81 -19.93
CA LYS A 162 23.75 4.24 -19.63
C LYS A 162 23.79 3.40 -18.36
N ASN A 163 22.67 3.33 -17.64
CA ASN A 163 22.54 2.64 -16.37
C ASN A 163 23.67 2.98 -15.38
N LYS A 164 23.90 4.29 -15.17
CA LYS A 164 24.96 4.79 -14.28
C LYS A 164 24.64 6.13 -13.65
N TYR A 165 25.30 6.43 -12.53
CA TYR A 165 25.32 7.76 -11.97
C TYR A 165 26.23 8.68 -12.79
N THR A 166 25.82 9.92 -12.99
CA THR A 166 26.57 10.92 -13.78
C THR A 166 26.52 12.30 -13.12
N ALA A 167 27.40 13.19 -13.55
CA ALA A 167 27.42 14.58 -13.14
C ALA A 167 26.82 15.44 -14.27
N ALA A 168 25.53 15.76 -14.16
CA ALA A 168 24.83 16.54 -15.18
C ALA A 168 25.11 18.03 -15.09
N ILE A 169 25.14 18.71 -16.26
CA ILE A 169 25.26 20.17 -16.37
C ILE A 169 23.89 20.81 -16.11
N ASN A 170 22.84 20.24 -16.71
CA ASN A 170 21.49 20.78 -16.70
C ASN A 170 20.64 20.13 -15.63
N GLN A 171 19.68 20.88 -15.15
CA GLN A 171 18.65 20.34 -14.26
C GLN A 171 17.61 19.56 -15.06
N SER A 172 17.16 18.43 -14.48
CA SER A 172 16.10 17.59 -15.01
C SER A 172 15.43 16.83 -13.86
N GLU A 173 14.40 16.04 -14.13
CA GLU A 173 13.80 15.14 -13.15
C GLU A 173 14.76 14.01 -12.70
N TYR A 174 15.75 13.65 -13.53
CA TYR A 174 16.77 12.65 -13.23
C TYR A 174 17.83 13.12 -12.22
N ASN A 175 17.79 14.38 -11.80
CA ASN A 175 18.57 14.89 -10.67
C ASN A 175 17.68 15.46 -9.55
N ASP A 176 16.39 15.12 -9.54
CA ASP A 176 15.48 15.33 -8.42
C ASP A 176 15.45 14.10 -7.51
N PHE A 177 15.68 14.32 -6.22
CA PHE A 177 15.68 13.27 -5.22
C PHE A 177 14.67 13.57 -4.12
N LEU A 178 13.98 12.52 -3.67
CA LEU A 178 13.20 12.51 -2.43
C LEU A 178 14.01 11.79 -1.36
N PHE A 179 13.94 12.29 -0.14
CA PHE A 179 14.46 11.61 1.03
C PHE A 179 13.29 11.01 1.78
N ILE A 180 13.21 9.70 1.79
CA ILE A 180 12.08 8.92 2.27
C ILE A 180 12.42 8.42 3.67
N SER A 181 11.57 8.69 4.65
CA SER A 181 11.79 8.21 6.02
C SER A 181 11.54 6.70 6.16
N PRO A 182 12.15 6.03 7.16
CA PRO A 182 11.87 4.63 7.47
C PRO A 182 10.39 4.36 7.76
N GLU A 183 9.68 5.32 8.35
CA GLU A 183 8.26 5.25 8.66
C GLU A 183 7.41 5.10 7.39
N GLN A 184 7.80 5.74 6.29
CA GLN A 184 7.11 5.58 5.01
C GLN A 184 7.28 4.18 4.43
N LYS A 185 8.45 3.57 4.60
CA LYS A 185 8.69 2.17 4.20
C LYS A 185 7.78 1.23 4.97
N GLU A 186 7.68 1.40 6.29
CA GLU A 186 6.80 0.59 7.13
C GLU A 186 5.32 0.76 6.75
N ALA A 187 4.91 2.01 6.52
CA ALA A 187 3.56 2.34 6.08
C ALA A 187 3.22 1.68 4.73
N TYR A 188 4.16 1.71 3.76
CA TYR A 188 3.99 1.07 2.46
C TYR A 188 3.87 -0.45 2.57
N SER A 189 4.71 -1.07 3.38
CA SER A 189 4.67 -2.51 3.64
C SER A 189 3.32 -2.92 4.24
N THR A 190 2.84 -2.18 5.24
CA THR A 190 1.54 -2.43 5.87
C THR A 190 0.39 -2.27 4.87
N TYR A 191 0.38 -1.18 4.09
CA TYR A 191 -0.64 -0.94 3.07
C TYR A 191 -0.66 -2.04 2.02
N SER A 192 0.51 -2.42 1.50
CA SER A 192 0.63 -3.45 0.47
C SER A 192 0.15 -4.81 0.96
N ALA A 193 0.44 -5.16 2.22
CA ALA A 193 -0.04 -6.39 2.83
C ALA A 193 -1.57 -6.41 2.96
N LEU A 194 -2.18 -5.33 3.44
CA LEU A 194 -3.64 -5.21 3.55
C LEU A 194 -4.32 -5.23 2.18
N TYR A 195 -3.75 -4.52 1.21
CA TYR A 195 -4.30 -4.49 -0.15
C TYR A 195 -4.25 -5.88 -0.81
N LYS A 196 -3.14 -6.60 -0.62
CA LYS A 196 -2.99 -7.98 -1.09
C LYS A 196 -4.02 -8.89 -0.43
N GLU A 197 -4.17 -8.83 0.89
CA GLU A 197 -5.16 -9.62 1.63
C GLU A 197 -6.59 -9.34 1.14
N ALA A 198 -6.96 -8.08 1.00
CA ALA A 198 -8.27 -7.68 0.47
C ALA A 198 -8.48 -8.20 -0.97
N SER A 199 -7.44 -8.12 -1.81
CA SER A 199 -7.50 -8.65 -3.19
C SER A 199 -7.70 -10.16 -3.23
N GLU A 200 -6.99 -10.91 -2.40
CA GLU A 200 -7.14 -12.38 -2.31
C GLU A 200 -8.55 -12.80 -1.88
N LEU A 201 -9.20 -12.02 -1.02
CA LEU A 201 -10.56 -12.26 -0.59
C LEU A 201 -11.58 -12.17 -1.74
N THR A 202 -11.30 -11.44 -2.82
CA THR A 202 -12.21 -11.33 -3.98
C THR A 202 -12.49 -12.65 -4.68
N SER A 203 -11.60 -13.63 -4.55
CA SER A 203 -11.71 -14.96 -5.14
C SER A 203 -12.49 -15.95 -4.26
N ASN A 204 -12.99 -15.53 -3.09
CA ASN A 204 -13.67 -16.41 -2.18
C ASN A 204 -15.15 -16.57 -2.55
N GLU A 205 -15.54 -17.73 -3.08
CA GLU A 205 -16.90 -18.05 -3.54
C GLU A 205 -17.98 -17.98 -2.45
N LYS A 206 -17.59 -17.97 -1.16
CA LYS A 206 -18.53 -17.91 -0.04
C LYS A 206 -18.97 -16.49 0.30
N ILE A 207 -18.36 -15.47 -0.29
CA ILE A 207 -18.72 -14.07 -0.08
C ILE A 207 -20.02 -13.77 -0.84
N SER A 208 -20.97 -13.07 -0.20
CA SER A 208 -22.19 -12.63 -0.88
C SER A 208 -21.86 -11.61 -2.00
N THR A 209 -22.66 -11.60 -3.05
CA THR A 209 -22.48 -10.68 -4.18
C THR A 209 -22.41 -9.21 -3.73
N SER A 210 -23.25 -8.82 -2.75
CA SER A 210 -23.25 -7.45 -2.21
C SER A 210 -21.94 -7.12 -1.49
N LEU A 211 -21.43 -8.03 -0.66
CA LEU A 211 -20.20 -7.81 0.08
C LEU A 211 -18.97 -7.84 -0.84
N LEU A 212 -19.00 -8.70 -1.86
CA LEU A 212 -17.96 -8.73 -2.90
C LEU A 212 -17.92 -7.41 -3.67
N SER A 213 -19.08 -6.82 -4.02
CA SER A 213 -19.13 -5.51 -4.68
C SER A 213 -18.52 -4.41 -3.81
N GLN A 214 -18.80 -4.39 -2.51
CA GLN A 214 -18.21 -3.44 -1.57
C GLN A 214 -16.68 -3.63 -1.46
N LEU A 215 -16.21 -4.88 -1.39
CA LEU A 215 -14.77 -5.18 -1.37
C LEU A 215 -14.07 -4.66 -2.63
N LYS A 216 -14.64 -4.88 -3.80
CA LYS A 216 -14.11 -4.38 -5.10
C LYS A 216 -14.11 -2.85 -5.17
N GLU A 217 -15.15 -2.19 -4.66
CA GLU A 217 -15.22 -0.72 -4.58
C GLU A 217 -14.11 -0.17 -3.68
N VAL A 218 -13.90 -0.77 -2.51
CA VAL A 218 -12.81 -0.38 -1.60
C VAL A 218 -11.45 -0.58 -2.25
N LEU A 219 -11.19 -1.72 -2.90
CA LEU A 219 -9.93 -1.96 -3.62
C LEU A 219 -9.70 -0.90 -4.70
N THR A 220 -10.73 -0.55 -5.47
CA THR A 220 -10.63 0.47 -6.52
C THR A 220 -10.36 1.86 -5.94
N SER A 221 -11.08 2.25 -4.89
CA SER A 221 -10.94 3.57 -4.28
C SER A 221 -9.62 3.77 -3.53
N THR A 222 -9.03 2.68 -3.02
CA THR A 222 -7.75 2.73 -2.28
C THR A 222 -6.54 2.44 -3.16
N ALA A 223 -6.71 2.00 -4.42
CA ALA A 223 -5.61 1.64 -5.32
C ALA A 223 -4.59 2.78 -5.51
N ALA A 224 -5.04 4.03 -5.59
CA ALA A 224 -4.19 5.21 -5.78
C ALA A 224 -3.68 5.82 -4.46
N ALA A 225 -3.59 5.03 -3.39
CA ALA A 225 -3.07 5.50 -2.11
C ALA A 225 -1.62 5.99 -2.22
N ASN A 226 -1.28 6.94 -1.38
CA ASN A 226 0.07 7.44 -1.18
C ASN A 226 0.29 7.72 0.32
N TYR A 227 1.48 8.12 0.70
CA TYR A 227 1.80 8.31 2.12
C TYR A 227 0.89 9.35 2.81
N ASP A 228 0.48 10.43 2.10
CA ASP A 228 -0.41 11.45 2.69
C ASP A 228 -1.82 10.89 2.97
N THR A 229 -2.27 9.93 2.17
CA THR A 229 -3.60 9.30 2.29
C THR A 229 -3.57 7.96 3.03
N TYR A 230 -2.38 7.49 3.42
CA TYR A 230 -2.16 6.17 4.00
C TYR A 230 -3.08 5.84 5.16
N SER A 231 -3.17 6.74 6.15
CA SER A 231 -3.91 6.46 7.39
C SER A 231 -5.40 6.19 7.13
N ALA A 232 -6.03 6.96 6.23
CA ALA A 232 -7.43 6.78 5.86
C ALA A 232 -7.63 5.49 5.05
N ASN A 233 -6.76 5.23 4.07
CA ASN A 233 -6.84 4.05 3.21
C ASN A 233 -6.56 2.75 3.98
N LYS A 234 -5.61 2.75 4.91
CA LYS A 234 -5.35 1.64 5.83
C LYS A 234 -6.60 1.26 6.61
N ASN A 235 -7.26 2.25 7.24
CA ASN A 235 -8.47 2.00 8.02
C ASN A 235 -9.61 1.47 7.15
N THR A 236 -9.76 1.99 5.94
CA THR A 236 -10.80 1.55 5.00
C THR A 236 -10.56 0.09 4.57
N LEU A 237 -9.33 -0.28 4.21
CA LEU A 237 -8.95 -1.65 3.87
C LEU A 237 -9.14 -2.61 5.06
N GLN A 238 -8.69 -2.22 6.25
CA GLN A 238 -8.83 -3.05 7.44
C GLN A 238 -10.31 -3.31 7.75
N ASN A 239 -11.15 -2.29 7.70
CA ASN A 239 -12.57 -2.41 8.01
C ASN A 239 -13.30 -3.36 7.04
N ILE A 240 -13.00 -3.30 5.74
CA ILE A 240 -13.65 -4.22 4.79
C ILE A 240 -13.13 -5.64 4.95
N ILE A 241 -11.84 -5.84 5.22
CA ILE A 241 -11.26 -7.15 5.51
C ILE A 241 -11.94 -7.78 6.73
N ASP A 242 -12.06 -7.03 7.82
CA ASP A 242 -12.69 -7.50 9.06
C ASP A 242 -14.18 -7.82 8.85
N THR A 243 -14.87 -7.01 8.05
CA THR A 243 -16.26 -7.25 7.67
C THR A 243 -16.40 -8.56 6.90
N VAL A 244 -15.55 -8.78 5.89
CA VAL A 244 -15.56 -10.02 5.10
C VAL A 244 -15.21 -11.24 5.96
N LYS A 245 -14.18 -11.15 6.80
CA LYS A 245 -13.80 -12.25 7.71
C LYS A 245 -14.93 -12.59 8.69
N THR A 246 -15.59 -11.58 9.26
CA THR A 246 -16.72 -11.76 10.15
C THR A 246 -17.87 -12.45 9.44
N TYR A 247 -18.18 -12.03 8.22
CA TYR A 247 -19.19 -12.67 7.37
C TYR A 247 -18.85 -14.15 7.12
N LEU A 248 -17.63 -14.46 6.71
CA LEU A 248 -17.19 -15.83 6.43
C LEU A 248 -17.24 -16.72 7.67
N ASN A 249 -16.92 -16.18 8.84
CA ASN A 249 -16.97 -16.91 10.11
C ASN A 249 -18.40 -17.10 10.64
N SER A 250 -19.31 -16.18 10.31
CA SER A 250 -20.72 -16.24 10.74
C SER A 250 -21.61 -17.02 9.79
N THR A 251 -21.14 -17.24 8.54
CA THR A 251 -21.90 -18.02 7.56
C THR A 251 -21.80 -19.50 7.93
N PRO A 252 -22.88 -20.17 8.36
CA PRO A 252 -22.82 -21.56 8.77
C PRO A 252 -22.41 -22.45 7.59
N THR A 253 -21.28 -23.14 7.70
CA THR A 253 -20.81 -24.13 6.72
C THR A 253 -21.57 -25.47 6.79
N GLY A 254 -22.60 -25.52 7.55
CA GLY A 254 -23.46 -26.68 7.76
C GLY A 254 -24.68 -26.29 8.55
N ILE A 255 -25.70 -27.09 8.47
CA ILE A 255 -27.00 -26.95 9.16
C ILE A 255 -26.78 -27.09 10.69
N ASP A 256 -26.12 -26.14 11.32
CA ASP A 256 -25.99 -26.04 12.75
C ASP A 256 -26.76 -24.81 13.26
N ASN A 257 -27.74 -25.07 14.11
CA ASN A 257 -28.62 -24.14 14.82
C ASN A 257 -29.65 -23.37 13.97
N ILE A 258 -30.74 -24.11 13.67
CA ILE A 258 -32.02 -23.44 13.58
C ILE A 258 -32.47 -23.14 15.03
N ASN A 259 -31.99 -22.01 15.58
CA ASN A 259 -32.68 -21.36 16.68
C ASN A 259 -34.03 -20.85 16.12
N ALA A 260 -35.05 -21.68 16.19
CA ALA A 260 -36.38 -21.30 15.76
C ALA A 260 -36.94 -20.27 16.72
N THR A 261 -36.84 -19.02 16.37
CA THR A 261 -37.69 -17.92 16.91
C THR A 261 -39.06 -17.89 16.22
N SER A 262 -39.45 -18.91 15.47
CA SER A 262 -40.82 -19.03 14.96
C SER A 262 -41.66 -19.83 15.94
N SER A 263 -42.81 -19.31 16.30
CA SER A 263 -43.85 -20.00 17.08
C SER A 263 -44.47 -21.21 16.35
N ALA A 264 -43.97 -21.53 15.17
CA ALA A 264 -44.42 -22.66 14.37
C ALA A 264 -44.04 -24.00 15.03
N LYS A 265 -45.00 -24.85 15.25
CA LYS A 265 -44.81 -26.19 15.84
C LYS A 265 -44.56 -27.21 14.73
N ALA A 266 -43.86 -28.30 15.06
CA ALA A 266 -43.72 -29.44 14.15
C ALA A 266 -45.09 -30.11 13.94
N GLU A 267 -45.53 -30.15 12.69
CA GLU A 267 -46.79 -30.79 12.30
C GLU A 267 -46.58 -32.27 11.95
N ALA A 268 -45.49 -32.57 11.29
CA ALA A 268 -45.13 -33.94 10.92
C ALA A 268 -43.60 -34.07 10.77
N ILE A 269 -43.10 -35.26 11.12
CA ILE A 269 -41.67 -35.61 11.02
C ILE A 269 -41.56 -36.79 10.05
N PHE A 270 -40.63 -36.70 9.11
CA PHE A 270 -40.38 -37.75 8.12
C PHE A 270 -38.91 -38.14 8.11
N SER A 271 -38.64 -39.43 7.87
CA SER A 271 -37.29 -39.87 7.52
C SER A 271 -36.92 -39.41 6.10
N VAL A 272 -35.66 -39.58 5.71
CA VAL A 272 -35.17 -39.31 4.33
C VAL A 272 -35.92 -40.18 3.28
N ASN A 273 -36.45 -41.31 3.66
CA ASN A 273 -37.21 -42.20 2.79
C ASN A 273 -38.72 -41.86 2.74
N GLY A 274 -39.12 -40.73 3.32
CA GLY A 274 -40.50 -40.25 3.33
C GLY A 274 -41.42 -40.96 4.33
N VAL A 275 -40.91 -41.83 5.21
CA VAL A 275 -41.68 -42.49 6.23
C VAL A 275 -41.96 -41.52 7.37
N ARG A 276 -43.23 -41.36 7.77
CA ARG A 276 -43.65 -40.50 8.87
C ARG A 276 -43.27 -41.13 10.21
N ASN A 277 -42.59 -40.36 11.05
CA ASN A 277 -42.12 -40.73 12.37
C ASN A 277 -42.92 -39.97 13.47
N ALA A 278 -43.09 -40.61 14.63
CA ALA A 278 -43.71 -39.94 15.77
C ALA A 278 -42.76 -38.98 16.49
N GLN A 279 -41.44 -39.16 16.31
CA GLN A 279 -40.38 -38.37 16.93
C GLN A 279 -39.14 -38.29 16.02
N LEU A 280 -38.23 -37.41 16.36
CA LEU A 280 -36.95 -37.30 15.66
C LEU A 280 -36.09 -38.54 15.90
N ASN A 281 -35.66 -39.20 14.86
CA ASN A 281 -34.76 -40.35 14.90
C ASN A 281 -33.30 -39.96 14.61
N LYS A 282 -32.38 -40.79 15.03
CA LYS A 282 -30.94 -40.59 14.69
C LYS A 282 -30.76 -40.51 13.17
N GLY A 283 -30.00 -39.51 12.74
CA GLY A 283 -29.80 -39.21 11.33
C GLY A 283 -30.63 -38.01 10.85
N LEU A 284 -30.80 -37.89 9.53
CA LEU A 284 -31.51 -36.78 8.90
C LEU A 284 -33.02 -36.96 8.95
N ASN A 285 -33.72 -35.99 9.54
CA ASN A 285 -35.19 -35.91 9.61
C ASN A 285 -35.67 -34.69 8.79
N ILE A 286 -36.81 -34.85 8.13
CA ILE A 286 -37.53 -33.81 7.41
C ILE A 286 -38.75 -33.43 8.24
N VAL A 287 -38.82 -32.20 8.74
CA VAL A 287 -39.90 -31.74 9.62
C VAL A 287 -40.76 -30.73 8.88
N LYS A 288 -42.04 -31.04 8.69
CA LYS A 288 -43.05 -30.09 8.22
C LYS A 288 -43.56 -29.29 9.42
N MET A 289 -43.53 -27.97 9.30
CA MET A 289 -43.96 -27.04 10.33
C MET A 289 -45.40 -26.59 10.09
N SER A 290 -46.08 -26.11 11.17
CA SER A 290 -47.47 -25.64 11.13
C SER A 290 -47.68 -24.39 10.26
N ASP A 291 -46.62 -23.68 9.89
CA ASP A 291 -46.62 -22.55 8.95
C ASP A 291 -46.44 -22.97 7.48
N GLY A 292 -46.42 -24.27 7.20
CA GLY A 292 -46.21 -24.85 5.87
C GLY A 292 -44.73 -24.97 5.48
N SER A 293 -43.80 -24.44 6.26
CA SER A 293 -42.35 -24.56 5.98
C SER A 293 -41.85 -26.00 6.26
N VAL A 294 -40.74 -26.36 5.60
CA VAL A 294 -40.10 -27.66 5.78
C VAL A 294 -38.68 -27.45 6.29
N LYS A 295 -38.35 -28.12 7.40
CA LYS A 295 -37.01 -28.07 8.00
C LYS A 295 -36.31 -29.43 7.90
N LYS A 296 -35.00 -29.43 7.67
CA LYS A 296 -34.15 -30.62 7.73
C LYS A 296 -33.39 -30.60 9.05
N ILE A 297 -33.53 -31.63 9.88
CA ILE A 297 -32.92 -31.73 11.22
C ILE A 297 -32.03 -32.97 11.25
N MET A 298 -30.75 -32.82 11.58
CA MET A 298 -29.83 -33.91 11.81
C MET A 298 -29.76 -34.19 13.32
N VAL A 299 -30.07 -35.41 13.71
CA VAL A 299 -29.93 -35.90 15.09
C VAL A 299 -28.69 -36.79 15.15
N LYS A 300 -27.78 -36.47 16.03
CA LYS A 300 -26.52 -37.22 16.27
C LYS A 300 -26.74 -38.47 17.11
#